data_b81a61fbfe5d68f0a15f2b4f9a6fe751
#
_entry.id   b81a61fbfe5d68f0a15f2b4f9a6fe751
#
_cell.length_a   1.000
_cell.length_b   1.000
_cell.length_c   1.000
_cell.angle_alpha   90.00
_cell.angle_beta   90.00
_cell.angle_gamma   90.00
#
_symmetry.space_group_name_H-M   'P 1'
#
loop_
_entity.id
_entity.type
_entity.pdbx_description
1 polymer ?
#
loop_
_entity_poly.entity_id
_entity_poly.type
_entity_poly.pdbx_seq_one_letter_code
_entity_poly.pdbx_strand_id
1 'polypeptide(L)'
;ERSGHPLKSYKAEMKAHHLCEEIALDSFSREHVAEYVDATFAPNDFPAELTSLVYEKTEGHPLFAANLLQYLSERGDLVKANNRWELVRPLAQMDLEAPESVRGMISKKMDALDAEERRALQYASIEGTEFLSIVTAKLLGVDEIDLEERLAQIGKTHRLIETLGEEELPDGSLTTRYRFAHALYQNFLYGDLVNKRRVVLHQQAGQRLLSHYGKRAPQIATQLALH
;
A
#
# COMPACT_ATOMS: atom_id res chain seq x y z
N GLU A 1 7.71 14.07 -6.74
CA GLU A 1 8.76 14.96 -7.30
C GLU A 1 9.96 14.95 -6.36
N ARG A 2 11.16 14.59 -6.89
CA ARG A 2 12.40 14.56 -6.08
C ARG A 2 12.67 15.94 -5.47
N SER A 3 12.98 15.98 -4.16
CA SER A 3 13.43 17.19 -3.48
C SER A 3 14.67 17.74 -4.22
N GLY A 4 14.60 19.00 -4.71
CA GLY A 4 15.69 19.63 -5.49
C GLY A 4 15.57 19.52 -7.01
N HIS A 5 14.50 18.94 -7.57
CA HIS A 5 14.34 18.88 -9.02
C HIS A 5 14.05 20.28 -9.60
N PRO A 6 14.75 20.72 -10.69
CA PRO A 6 14.58 22.06 -11.29
C PRO A 6 13.13 22.41 -11.63
N LEU A 7 12.31 21.43 -11.97
CA LEU A 7 10.88 21.63 -12.24
C LEU A 7 10.08 22.20 -11.07
N LYS A 8 10.55 22.11 -9.82
CA LYS A 8 9.81 22.69 -8.67
C LYS A 8 9.83 24.22 -8.69
N SER A 9 10.99 24.82 -8.97
CA SER A 9 11.11 26.27 -9.10
C SER A 9 10.33 26.78 -10.31
N TYR A 10 10.45 26.09 -11.45
CA TYR A 10 9.68 26.40 -12.65
C TYR A 10 8.16 26.31 -12.43
N LYS A 11 7.70 25.24 -11.77
CA LYS A 11 6.27 25.09 -11.45
C LYS A 11 5.75 26.22 -10.57
N ALA A 12 6.54 26.60 -9.53
CA ALA A 12 6.17 27.70 -8.65
C ALA A 12 6.10 29.03 -9.40
N GLU A 13 7.05 29.31 -10.29
CA GLU A 13 7.10 30.51 -11.12
C GLU A 13 5.93 30.54 -12.11
N MET A 14 5.66 29.45 -12.82
CA MET A 14 4.52 29.35 -13.74
C MET A 14 3.18 29.52 -13.03
N LYS A 15 3.02 28.96 -11.82
CA LYS A 15 1.83 29.17 -10.99
C LYS A 15 1.67 30.63 -10.57
N ALA A 16 2.74 31.28 -10.14
CA ALA A 16 2.72 32.69 -9.73
C ALA A 16 2.31 33.63 -10.88
N HIS A 17 2.61 33.24 -12.10
CA HIS A 17 2.25 34.00 -13.30
C HIS A 17 0.99 33.52 -14.02
N HIS A 18 0.22 32.59 -13.43
CA HIS A 18 -0.97 31.98 -14.04
C HIS A 18 -0.74 31.33 -15.42
N LEU A 19 0.49 30.82 -15.66
CA LEU A 19 0.90 30.22 -16.94
C LEU A 19 0.69 28.69 -16.98
N CYS A 20 0.23 28.08 -15.89
CA CYS A 20 -0.06 26.64 -15.85
C CYS A 20 -1.26 26.35 -14.96
N GLU A 21 -1.97 25.31 -15.30
CA GLU A 21 -2.98 24.66 -14.49
C GLU A 21 -2.43 23.35 -13.91
N GLU A 22 -2.73 23.08 -12.66
CA GLU A 22 -2.32 21.84 -11.98
C GLU A 22 -3.51 20.90 -11.89
N ILE A 23 -3.41 19.77 -12.56
CA ILE A 23 -4.41 18.71 -12.49
C ILE A 23 -3.83 17.60 -11.59
N ALA A 24 -4.46 17.41 -10.43
CA ALA A 24 -4.16 16.28 -9.57
C ALA A 24 -4.77 14.99 -10.17
N LEU A 25 -3.95 13.95 -10.27
CA LEU A 25 -4.43 12.63 -10.68
C LEU A 25 -4.53 11.75 -9.42
N ASP A 26 -5.76 11.55 -8.97
CA ASP A 26 -6.06 10.70 -7.83
C ASP A 26 -6.20 9.23 -8.26
N SER A 27 -6.24 8.32 -7.29
CA SER A 27 -6.59 6.92 -7.54
C SER A 27 -8.02 6.81 -8.11
N PHE A 28 -8.27 5.79 -8.91
CA PHE A 28 -9.59 5.48 -9.42
C PHE A 28 -10.56 5.15 -8.29
N SER A 29 -11.79 5.66 -8.36
CA SER A 29 -12.89 5.12 -7.58
C SER A 29 -13.33 3.75 -8.14
N ARG A 30 -14.25 3.06 -7.48
CA ARG A 30 -14.84 1.80 -8.01
C ARG A 30 -15.52 2.04 -9.35
N GLU A 31 -16.20 3.16 -9.50
CA GLU A 31 -16.87 3.59 -10.72
C GLU A 31 -15.85 3.83 -11.85
N HIS A 32 -14.75 4.51 -11.58
CA HIS A 32 -13.69 4.72 -12.56
C HIS A 32 -13.01 3.41 -12.99
N VAL A 33 -12.87 2.43 -12.07
CA VAL A 33 -12.38 1.10 -12.44
C VAL A 33 -13.38 0.39 -13.34
N ALA A 34 -14.69 0.50 -13.09
CA ALA A 34 -15.73 -0.07 -13.94
C ALA A 34 -15.68 0.55 -15.34
N GLU A 35 -15.65 1.87 -15.44
CA GLU A 35 -15.52 2.59 -16.71
C GLU A 35 -14.26 2.18 -17.49
N TYR A 36 -13.14 2.01 -16.78
CA TYR A 36 -11.88 1.56 -17.39
C TYR A 36 -11.99 0.12 -17.94
N VAL A 37 -12.60 -0.79 -17.18
CA VAL A 37 -12.86 -2.17 -17.62
C VAL A 37 -13.77 -2.18 -18.86
N ASP A 38 -14.86 -1.43 -18.84
CA ASP A 38 -15.81 -1.34 -19.95
C ASP A 38 -15.18 -0.71 -21.18
N ALA A 39 -14.38 0.33 -21.03
CA ALA A 39 -13.67 0.95 -22.15
C ALA A 39 -12.60 0.04 -22.77
N THR A 40 -11.91 -0.75 -21.94
CA THR A 40 -10.80 -1.60 -22.39
C THR A 40 -11.28 -2.91 -23.00
N PHE A 41 -12.36 -3.47 -22.49
CA PHE A 41 -12.87 -4.80 -22.85
C PHE A 41 -14.29 -4.75 -23.44
N ALA A 42 -14.59 -3.78 -24.27
CA ALA A 42 -15.91 -3.66 -24.91
C ALA A 42 -16.06 -4.58 -26.13
N PRO A 43 -17.24 -5.16 -26.34
CA PRO A 43 -18.27 -5.45 -25.35
C PRO A 43 -17.86 -6.60 -24.43
N ASN A 44 -18.32 -6.57 -23.18
CA ASN A 44 -18.01 -7.61 -22.20
C ASN A 44 -19.28 -8.12 -21.49
N ASP A 45 -19.17 -9.32 -20.91
CA ASP A 45 -20.16 -9.97 -20.04
C ASP A 45 -19.53 -10.26 -18.68
N PHE A 46 -18.71 -9.34 -18.16
CA PHE A 46 -18.06 -9.50 -16.88
C PHE A 46 -19.03 -9.29 -15.71
N PRO A 47 -18.96 -10.12 -14.68
CA PRO A 47 -19.72 -9.89 -13.46
C PRO A 47 -19.20 -8.64 -12.72
N ALA A 48 -20.08 -7.93 -12.03
CA ALA A 48 -19.74 -6.74 -11.27
C ALA A 48 -18.67 -6.98 -10.18
N GLU A 49 -18.57 -8.22 -9.73
CA GLU A 49 -17.56 -8.68 -8.77
C GLU A 49 -16.13 -8.57 -9.33
N LEU A 50 -15.93 -8.66 -10.65
CA LEU A 50 -14.60 -8.45 -11.25
C LEU A 50 -14.08 -7.03 -10.97
N THR A 51 -14.92 -6.03 -11.22
CA THR A 51 -14.58 -4.63 -10.97
C THR A 51 -14.27 -4.38 -9.49
N SER A 52 -15.12 -4.91 -8.59
CA SER A 52 -14.91 -4.80 -7.16
C SER A 52 -13.59 -5.43 -6.74
N LEU A 53 -13.29 -6.60 -7.27
CA LEU A 53 -12.06 -7.34 -6.98
C LEU A 53 -10.81 -6.62 -7.52
N VAL A 54 -10.86 -6.09 -8.74
CA VAL A 54 -9.76 -5.27 -9.29
C VAL A 54 -9.52 -4.05 -8.42
N TYR A 55 -10.59 -3.35 -8.02
CA TYR A 55 -10.47 -2.21 -7.10
C TYR A 55 -9.83 -2.60 -5.76
N GLU A 56 -10.31 -3.66 -5.12
CA GLU A 56 -9.80 -4.13 -3.82
C GLU A 56 -8.32 -4.56 -3.89
N LYS A 57 -7.91 -5.21 -4.98
CA LYS A 57 -6.52 -5.66 -5.16
C LYS A 57 -5.57 -4.52 -5.52
N THR A 58 -6.07 -3.45 -6.11
CA THR A 58 -5.25 -2.34 -6.62
C THR A 58 -5.46 -1.03 -5.87
N GLU A 59 -6.45 -0.98 -4.95
CA GLU A 59 -6.89 0.24 -4.25
C GLU A 59 -7.15 1.40 -5.22
N GLY A 60 -7.61 1.05 -6.42
CA GLY A 60 -7.85 2.01 -7.50
C GLY A 60 -6.58 2.61 -8.12
N HIS A 61 -5.37 2.09 -7.82
CA HIS A 61 -4.16 2.59 -8.47
C HIS A 61 -4.20 2.29 -9.98
N PRO A 62 -4.25 3.31 -10.88
CA PRO A 62 -4.53 3.10 -12.29
C PRO A 62 -3.59 2.12 -12.98
N LEU A 63 -2.28 2.26 -12.71
CA LEU A 63 -1.26 1.41 -13.31
C LEU A 63 -1.38 -0.05 -12.83
N PHE A 64 -1.71 -0.26 -11.57
CA PHE A 64 -1.89 -1.62 -11.04
C PHE A 64 -3.17 -2.26 -11.56
N ALA A 65 -4.25 -1.50 -11.69
CA ALA A 65 -5.49 -1.98 -12.30
C ALA A 65 -5.26 -2.39 -13.76
N ALA A 66 -4.60 -1.54 -14.56
CA ALA A 66 -4.25 -1.85 -15.94
C ALA A 66 -3.38 -3.12 -16.05
N ASN A 67 -2.33 -3.23 -15.25
CA ASN A 67 -1.43 -4.40 -15.27
C ASN A 67 -2.13 -5.69 -14.81
N LEU A 68 -3.00 -5.61 -13.80
CA LEU A 68 -3.76 -6.79 -13.34
C LEU A 68 -4.70 -7.30 -14.43
N LEU A 69 -5.44 -6.41 -15.08
CA LEU A 69 -6.36 -6.76 -16.16
C LEU A 69 -5.62 -7.31 -17.39
N GLN A 70 -4.49 -6.70 -17.75
CA GLN A 70 -3.62 -7.20 -18.80
C GLN A 70 -3.11 -8.60 -18.48
N TYR A 71 -2.63 -8.83 -17.26
CA TYR A 71 -2.15 -10.13 -16.81
C TYR A 71 -3.25 -11.21 -16.87
N LEU A 72 -4.47 -10.89 -16.44
CA LEU A 72 -5.61 -11.83 -16.53
C LEU A 72 -5.93 -12.17 -17.99
N SER A 73 -5.82 -11.20 -18.89
CA SER A 73 -6.00 -11.42 -20.33
C SER A 73 -4.87 -12.28 -20.94
N GLU A 74 -3.62 -11.98 -20.63
CA GLU A 74 -2.46 -12.74 -21.13
C GLU A 74 -2.45 -14.19 -20.61
N ARG A 75 -2.92 -14.40 -19.38
CA ARG A 75 -3.07 -15.74 -18.77
C ARG A 75 -4.25 -16.53 -19.35
N GLY A 76 -5.12 -15.87 -20.10
CA GLY A 76 -6.32 -16.47 -20.69
C GLY A 76 -7.47 -16.63 -19.70
N ASP A 77 -7.51 -15.90 -18.61
CA ASP A 77 -8.66 -15.83 -17.71
C ASP A 77 -9.76 -14.91 -18.25
N LEU A 78 -9.37 -13.86 -19.01
CA LEU A 78 -10.24 -13.01 -19.78
C LEU A 78 -10.04 -13.35 -21.25
N VAL A 79 -11.09 -13.83 -21.92
CA VAL A 79 -11.03 -14.22 -23.33
C VAL A 79 -12.12 -13.52 -24.13
N LYS A 80 -11.85 -13.33 -25.41
CA LYS A 80 -12.84 -12.81 -26.35
C LYS A 80 -13.49 -13.97 -27.11
N ALA A 81 -14.72 -14.33 -26.74
CA ALA A 81 -15.51 -15.34 -27.39
C ALA A 81 -16.74 -14.67 -28.04
N ASN A 82 -17.14 -15.09 -29.27
CA ASN A 82 -18.27 -14.54 -29.98
C ASN A 82 -18.30 -13.00 -30.04
N ASN A 83 -17.12 -12.39 -30.20
CA ASN A 83 -16.90 -10.93 -30.20
C ASN A 83 -17.23 -10.21 -28.90
N ARG A 84 -17.34 -10.93 -27.77
CA ARG A 84 -17.51 -10.40 -26.42
C ARG A 84 -16.44 -10.93 -25.49
N TRP A 85 -16.05 -10.14 -24.50
CA TRP A 85 -15.12 -10.56 -23.46
C TRP A 85 -15.88 -11.26 -22.33
N GLU A 86 -15.37 -12.40 -21.90
CA GLU A 86 -15.94 -13.20 -20.81
C GLU A 86 -14.87 -13.80 -19.91
N LEU A 87 -15.28 -14.22 -18.71
CA LEU A 87 -14.43 -14.98 -17.79
C LEU A 87 -14.47 -16.46 -18.16
N VAL A 88 -13.29 -17.08 -18.26
CA VAL A 88 -13.16 -18.54 -18.51
C VAL A 88 -13.53 -19.37 -17.30
N ARG A 89 -13.37 -18.80 -16.10
CA ARG A 89 -13.65 -19.48 -14.82
C ARG A 89 -14.15 -18.50 -13.76
N PRO A 90 -14.85 -19.00 -12.72
CA PRO A 90 -15.30 -18.15 -11.62
C PRO A 90 -14.16 -17.42 -10.92
N LEU A 91 -14.37 -16.16 -10.52
CA LEU A 91 -13.39 -15.32 -9.83
C LEU A 91 -12.80 -15.99 -8.58
N ALA A 92 -13.62 -16.75 -7.85
CA ALA A 92 -13.18 -17.47 -6.63
C ALA A 92 -12.10 -18.54 -6.89
N GLN A 93 -11.93 -18.97 -8.14
CA GLN A 93 -10.93 -19.96 -8.56
C GLN A 93 -9.71 -19.30 -9.24
N MET A 94 -9.69 -17.97 -9.33
CA MET A 94 -8.58 -17.24 -9.91
C MET A 94 -7.54 -16.93 -8.85
N ASP A 95 -6.29 -17.24 -9.14
CA ASP A 95 -5.18 -16.71 -8.39
C ASP A 95 -4.93 -15.25 -8.82
N LEU A 96 -5.19 -14.33 -7.90
CA LEU A 96 -5.10 -12.88 -8.13
C LEU A 96 -3.92 -12.29 -7.35
N GLU A 97 -2.83 -13.03 -7.28
CA GLU A 97 -1.57 -12.44 -6.84
C GLU A 97 -1.12 -11.30 -7.78
N ALA A 98 -0.35 -10.37 -7.24
CA ALA A 98 0.18 -9.26 -8.04
C ALA A 98 0.99 -9.80 -9.25
N PRO A 99 0.70 -9.33 -10.49
CA PRO A 99 1.45 -9.75 -11.67
C PRO A 99 2.95 -9.56 -11.52
N GLU A 100 3.75 -10.37 -12.22
CA GLU A 100 5.22 -10.27 -12.22
C GLU A 100 5.69 -8.84 -12.61
N SER A 101 4.98 -8.19 -13.54
CA SER A 101 5.23 -6.80 -13.92
C SER A 101 5.05 -5.83 -12.75
N VAL A 102 4.01 -6.01 -11.95
CA VAL A 102 3.75 -5.19 -10.74
C VAL A 102 4.77 -5.53 -9.66
N ARG A 103 5.07 -6.82 -9.44
CA ARG A 103 6.11 -7.25 -8.50
C ARG A 103 7.48 -6.67 -8.86
N GLY A 104 7.85 -6.70 -10.14
CA GLY A 104 9.10 -6.13 -10.63
C GLY A 104 9.20 -4.61 -10.41
N MET A 105 8.09 -3.88 -10.58
CA MET A 105 8.04 -2.44 -10.29
C MET A 105 8.17 -2.15 -8.80
N ILE A 106 7.50 -2.94 -7.95
CA ILE A 106 7.59 -2.83 -6.49
C ILE A 106 9.02 -3.15 -6.05
N SER A 107 9.61 -4.25 -6.56
CA SER A 107 11.00 -4.63 -6.26
C SER A 107 11.95 -3.48 -6.55
N LYS A 108 11.87 -2.86 -7.73
CA LYS A 108 12.67 -1.69 -8.08
C LYS A 108 12.54 -0.52 -7.09
N LYS A 109 11.34 -0.29 -6.56
CA LYS A 109 11.15 0.73 -5.53
C LYS A 109 11.79 0.33 -4.20
N MET A 110 11.70 -0.96 -3.84
CA MET A 110 12.34 -1.49 -2.63
C MET A 110 13.87 -1.53 -2.73
N ASP A 111 14.42 -1.75 -3.92
CA ASP A 111 15.87 -1.73 -4.18
C ASP A 111 16.48 -0.32 -4.07
N ALA A 112 15.64 0.73 -4.10
CA ALA A 112 16.08 2.10 -3.87
C ALA A 112 16.19 2.46 -2.37
N LEU A 113 15.72 1.60 -1.47
CA LEU A 113 15.86 1.75 -0.02
C LEU A 113 17.24 1.26 0.43
N ASP A 114 17.81 1.93 1.41
CA ASP A 114 18.94 1.35 2.12
C ASP A 114 18.51 0.18 3.04
N ALA A 115 19.48 -0.53 3.61
CA ALA A 115 19.20 -1.72 4.42
C ALA A 115 18.39 -1.41 5.70
N GLU A 116 18.60 -0.23 6.30
CA GLU A 116 17.92 0.19 7.50
C GLU A 116 16.50 0.69 7.21
N GLU A 117 16.32 1.46 6.13
CA GLU A 117 15.03 1.89 5.63
C GLU A 117 14.14 0.68 5.29
N ARG A 118 14.70 -0.27 4.52
CA ARG A 118 13.98 -1.51 4.16
C ARG A 118 13.60 -2.30 5.40
N ARG A 119 14.51 -2.44 6.36
CA ARG A 119 14.24 -3.14 7.62
C ARG A 119 13.16 -2.43 8.44
N ALA A 120 13.17 -1.11 8.52
CA ALA A 120 12.16 -0.33 9.21
C ALA A 120 10.76 -0.60 8.62
N LEU A 121 10.62 -0.53 7.31
CA LEU A 121 9.35 -0.80 6.63
C LEU A 121 8.93 -2.28 6.70
N GLN A 122 9.87 -3.24 6.69
CA GLN A 122 9.56 -4.66 6.91
C GLN A 122 8.96 -4.89 8.30
N TYR A 123 9.48 -4.25 9.33
CA TYR A 123 8.96 -4.40 10.68
C TYR A 123 7.62 -3.66 10.85
N ALA A 124 7.48 -2.48 10.25
CA ALA A 124 6.21 -1.76 10.17
C ALA A 124 5.10 -2.58 9.50
N SER A 125 5.44 -3.36 8.46
CA SER A 125 4.47 -4.18 7.71
C SER A 125 3.76 -5.25 8.54
N ILE A 126 4.28 -5.57 9.73
CA ILE A 126 3.68 -6.53 10.68
C ILE A 126 2.35 -6.04 11.24
N GLU A 127 2.19 -4.72 11.42
CA GLU A 127 0.94 -4.13 11.91
C GLU A 127 -0.13 -4.00 10.82
N GLY A 128 0.22 -4.22 9.55
CA GLY A 128 -0.67 -4.10 8.41
C GLY A 128 -0.39 -2.86 7.57
N THR A 129 -1.44 -2.33 6.93
CA THR A 129 -1.33 -1.14 6.08
C THR A 129 -1.13 0.14 6.88
N GLU A 130 -1.61 0.20 8.12
CA GLU A 130 -1.35 1.28 9.07
C GLU A 130 -0.52 0.75 10.24
N PHE A 131 0.38 1.58 10.76
CA PHE A 131 1.29 1.21 11.84
C PHE A 131 1.67 2.41 12.72
N LEU A 132 2.16 2.12 13.93
CA LEU A 132 2.57 3.09 14.93
C LEU A 132 4.10 3.14 15.04
N SER A 133 4.67 4.37 15.11
CA SER A 133 6.11 4.54 15.30
C SER A 133 6.61 3.87 16.58
N ILE A 134 5.88 4.02 17.69
CA ILE A 134 6.26 3.44 18.99
C ILE A 134 6.34 1.91 18.96
N VAL A 135 5.42 1.23 18.27
CA VAL A 135 5.44 -0.24 18.13
C VAL A 135 6.62 -0.64 17.25
N THR A 136 6.73 -0.03 16.06
CA THR A 136 7.82 -0.33 15.11
C THR A 136 9.21 -0.07 15.73
N ALA A 137 9.42 1.03 16.47
CA ALA A 137 10.67 1.33 17.15
C ALA A 137 11.04 0.24 18.15
N LYS A 138 10.08 -0.22 18.95
CA LYS A 138 10.30 -1.31 19.91
C LYS A 138 10.63 -2.64 19.22
N LEU A 139 9.98 -2.96 18.11
CA LEU A 139 10.32 -4.15 17.34
C LEU A 139 11.74 -4.11 16.78
N LEU A 140 12.19 -2.93 16.35
CA LEU A 140 13.55 -2.70 15.85
C LEU A 140 14.60 -2.61 16.95
N GLY A 141 14.21 -2.23 18.17
CA GLY A 141 15.12 -1.93 19.29
C GLY A 141 15.87 -0.61 19.11
N VAL A 142 15.22 0.38 18.50
CA VAL A 142 15.77 1.73 18.26
C VAL A 142 14.98 2.79 19.03
N ASP A 143 15.52 4.00 19.11
CA ASP A 143 14.80 5.15 19.61
C ASP A 143 13.64 5.53 18.67
N GLU A 144 12.53 5.97 19.26
CA GLU A 144 11.33 6.30 18.47
C GLU A 144 11.51 7.59 17.66
N ILE A 145 12.18 8.60 18.22
CA ILE A 145 12.42 9.87 17.53
C ILE A 145 13.31 9.65 16.31
N ASP A 146 14.39 8.88 16.47
CA ASP A 146 15.30 8.52 15.39
C ASP A 146 14.56 7.75 14.26
N LEU A 147 13.63 6.87 14.66
CA LEU A 147 12.79 6.15 13.69
C LEU A 147 11.84 7.10 12.98
N GLU A 148 11.17 8.00 13.67
CA GLU A 148 10.23 8.96 13.07
C GLU A 148 10.91 9.88 12.06
N GLU A 149 12.11 10.39 12.37
CA GLU A 149 12.91 11.16 11.42
C GLU A 149 13.21 10.35 10.16
N ARG A 150 13.57 9.09 10.32
CA ARG A 150 13.81 8.17 9.20
C ARG A 150 12.53 7.89 8.39
N LEU A 151 11.40 7.61 9.05
CA LEU A 151 10.11 7.39 8.39
C LEU A 151 9.66 8.64 7.62
N ALA A 152 9.85 9.82 8.18
CA ALA A 152 9.58 11.08 7.51
C ALA A 152 10.43 11.24 6.23
N GLN A 153 11.71 10.86 6.29
CA GLN A 153 12.60 10.88 5.12
C GLN A 153 12.16 9.86 4.06
N ILE A 154 11.80 8.63 4.45
CA ILE A 154 11.26 7.60 3.55
C ILE A 154 10.00 8.11 2.85
N GLY A 155 9.07 8.72 3.59
CA GLY A 155 7.84 9.29 3.03
C GLY A 155 8.14 10.37 1.99
N LYS A 156 9.07 11.27 2.27
CA LYS A 156 9.47 12.36 1.35
C LYS A 156 10.20 11.86 0.10
N THR A 157 11.12 10.92 0.27
CA THR A 157 12.03 10.48 -0.81
C THR A 157 11.40 9.40 -1.68
N HIS A 158 10.84 8.36 -1.04
CA HIS A 158 10.38 7.15 -1.73
C HIS A 158 8.87 7.11 -1.93
N ARG A 159 8.11 7.90 -1.15
CA ARG A 159 6.63 7.92 -1.18
C ARG A 159 6.01 6.53 -1.00
N LEU A 160 6.59 5.77 -0.09
CA LEU A 160 6.11 4.43 0.24
C LEU A 160 5.15 4.45 1.43
N ILE A 161 5.24 5.50 2.25
CA ILE A 161 4.41 5.72 3.43
C ILE A 161 3.96 7.18 3.51
N GLU A 162 2.87 7.40 4.23
CA GLU A 162 2.29 8.70 4.54
C GLU A 162 2.11 8.83 6.04
N THR A 163 2.30 10.04 6.59
CA THR A 163 1.99 10.36 7.98
C THR A 163 0.51 10.68 8.10
N LEU A 164 -0.21 9.99 8.99
CA LEU A 164 -1.62 10.25 9.26
C LEU A 164 -1.82 11.28 10.39
N GLY A 165 -0.87 11.36 11.31
CA GLY A 165 -0.89 12.30 12.43
C GLY A 165 -0.35 11.70 13.71
N GLU A 166 -0.24 12.57 14.72
CA GLU A 166 0.11 12.17 16.07
C GLU A 166 -1.12 11.71 16.83
N GLU A 167 -0.96 10.73 17.71
CA GLU A 167 -2.01 10.27 18.61
C GLU A 167 -1.47 9.95 20.01
N GLU A 168 -2.31 10.13 21.01
CA GLU A 168 -2.04 9.74 22.37
C GLU A 168 -2.65 8.37 22.67
N LEU A 169 -1.83 7.42 23.06
CA LEU A 169 -2.27 6.08 23.45
C LEU A 169 -2.90 6.08 24.86
N PRO A 170 -3.69 5.05 25.22
CA PRO A 170 -4.40 4.99 26.50
C PRO A 170 -3.53 5.09 27.76
N ASP A 171 -2.25 4.80 27.67
CA ASP A 171 -1.26 4.94 28.75
C ASP A 171 -0.60 6.33 28.82
N GLY A 172 -0.99 7.25 27.93
CA GLY A 172 -0.44 8.61 27.83
C GLY A 172 0.80 8.72 26.95
N SER A 173 1.24 7.64 26.30
CA SER A 173 2.33 7.70 25.33
C SER A 173 1.89 8.42 24.07
N LEU A 174 2.69 9.36 23.57
CA LEU A 174 2.51 9.99 22.27
C LEU A 174 3.21 9.15 21.21
N THR A 175 2.60 9.00 20.05
CA THR A 175 3.17 8.27 18.91
C THR A 175 2.65 8.85 17.60
N THR A 176 3.32 8.56 16.49
CA THR A 176 2.87 8.95 15.16
C THR A 176 2.31 7.74 14.43
N ARG A 177 1.12 7.91 13.85
CA ARG A 177 0.50 6.92 12.97
C ARG A 177 0.91 7.16 11.53
N TYR A 178 1.35 6.10 10.88
CA TYR A 178 1.72 6.07 9.47
C TYR A 178 0.85 5.08 8.71
N ARG A 179 0.80 5.23 7.38
CA ARG A 179 0.15 4.30 6.47
C ARG A 179 1.05 4.04 5.27
N PHE A 180 1.10 2.81 4.81
CA PHE A 180 1.69 2.51 3.51
C PHE A 180 0.88 3.18 2.41
N ALA A 181 1.53 3.85 1.47
CA ALA A 181 0.88 4.54 0.36
C ALA A 181 0.09 3.59 -0.55
N HIS A 182 0.36 2.29 -0.45
CA HIS A 182 -0.40 1.22 -1.10
C HIS A 182 -0.19 -0.12 -0.37
N ALA A 183 -1.28 -0.91 -0.22
CA ALA A 183 -1.21 -2.22 0.44
C ALA A 183 -0.21 -3.18 -0.22
N LEU A 184 0.02 -3.07 -1.54
CA LEU A 184 1.02 -3.90 -2.22
C LEU A 184 2.45 -3.67 -1.71
N TYR A 185 2.80 -2.49 -1.25
CA TYR A 185 4.10 -2.23 -0.63
C TYR A 185 4.23 -2.96 0.70
N GLN A 186 3.19 -2.87 1.53
CA GLN A 186 3.10 -3.60 2.79
C GLN A 186 3.19 -5.11 2.56
N ASN A 187 2.37 -5.65 1.65
CA ASN A 187 2.34 -7.08 1.32
C ASN A 187 3.69 -7.59 0.81
N PHE A 188 4.37 -6.81 -0.05
CA PHE A 188 5.70 -7.17 -0.56
C PHE A 188 6.72 -7.26 0.56
N LEU A 189 6.82 -6.20 1.40
CA LEU A 189 7.76 -6.13 2.53
C LEU A 189 7.48 -7.20 3.58
N TYR A 190 6.19 -7.45 3.87
CA TYR A 190 5.76 -8.54 4.74
C TYR A 190 6.14 -9.91 4.15
N GLY A 191 5.97 -10.08 2.83
CA GLY A 191 6.35 -11.29 2.09
C GLY A 191 7.83 -11.61 2.16
N ASP A 192 8.70 -10.62 2.21
CA ASP A 192 10.15 -10.76 2.33
C ASP A 192 10.60 -11.32 3.70
N LEU A 193 9.77 -11.17 4.74
CA LEU A 193 10.08 -11.70 6.06
C LEU A 193 9.92 -13.23 6.08
N VAL A 194 10.91 -13.94 6.58
CA VAL A 194 10.80 -15.40 6.80
C VAL A 194 9.74 -15.70 7.87
N ASN A 195 8.99 -16.80 7.71
CA ASN A 195 7.84 -17.14 8.56
C ASN A 195 8.17 -17.12 10.07
N LYS A 196 9.30 -17.68 10.47
CA LYS A 196 9.72 -17.69 11.89
C LYS A 196 9.87 -16.27 12.44
N ARG A 197 10.38 -15.33 11.63
CA ARG A 197 10.53 -13.93 12.02
C ARG A 197 9.17 -13.26 12.15
N ARG A 198 8.24 -13.50 11.22
CA ARG A 198 6.87 -12.97 11.30
C ARG A 198 6.20 -13.36 12.61
N VAL A 199 6.23 -14.64 12.98
CA VAL A 199 5.63 -15.13 14.23
C VAL A 199 6.18 -14.40 15.44
N VAL A 200 7.50 -14.22 15.52
CA VAL A 200 8.13 -13.51 16.64
C VAL A 200 7.71 -12.04 16.66
N LEU A 201 7.73 -11.38 15.52
CA LEU A 201 7.38 -9.96 15.42
C LEU A 201 5.89 -9.73 15.73
N HIS A 202 4.98 -10.57 15.24
CA HIS A 202 3.56 -10.50 15.60
C HIS A 202 3.35 -10.64 17.10
N GLN A 203 3.98 -11.63 17.74
CA GLN A 203 3.89 -11.80 19.19
C GLN A 203 4.38 -10.56 19.94
N GLN A 204 5.50 -9.99 19.50
CA GLN A 204 6.05 -8.79 20.13
C GLN A 204 5.16 -7.56 19.91
N ALA A 205 4.61 -7.35 18.69
CA ALA A 205 3.70 -6.27 18.37
C ALA A 205 2.42 -6.36 19.22
N GLY A 206 1.79 -7.53 19.28
CA GLY A 206 0.60 -7.76 20.10
C GLY A 206 0.87 -7.50 21.59
N GLN A 207 2.01 -7.93 22.14
CA GLN A 207 2.39 -7.64 23.51
C GLN A 207 2.58 -6.14 23.77
N ARG A 208 3.16 -5.40 22.82
CA ARG A 208 3.34 -3.95 22.94
C ARG A 208 2.01 -3.22 22.91
N LEU A 209 1.15 -3.55 21.95
CA LEU A 209 -0.20 -2.98 21.89
C LEU A 209 -0.96 -3.26 23.20
N LEU A 210 -0.92 -4.47 23.72
CA LEU A 210 -1.53 -4.82 25.01
C LEU A 210 -0.98 -3.99 26.16
N SER A 211 0.32 -3.70 26.19
CA SER A 211 0.92 -2.88 27.25
C SER A 211 0.43 -1.43 27.23
N HIS A 212 0.28 -0.82 26.05
CA HIS A 212 -0.20 0.56 25.89
C HIS A 212 -1.71 0.68 26.13
N TYR A 213 -2.49 -0.31 25.69
CA TYR A 213 -3.95 -0.28 25.83
C TYR A 213 -4.44 -0.80 27.19
N GLY A 214 -3.72 -1.68 27.87
CA GLY A 214 -4.06 -2.19 29.19
C GLY A 214 -5.51 -2.65 29.29
N LYS A 215 -6.29 -2.06 30.19
CA LYS A 215 -7.73 -2.36 30.35
C LYS A 215 -8.58 -1.97 29.15
N ARG A 216 -8.07 -1.13 28.23
CA ARG A 216 -8.75 -0.72 26.99
C ARG A 216 -8.43 -1.64 25.81
N ALA A 217 -7.68 -2.73 26.00
CA ALA A 217 -7.37 -3.72 24.96
C ALA A 217 -8.58 -4.21 24.15
N PRO A 218 -9.81 -4.35 24.70
CA PRO A 218 -10.98 -4.68 23.89
C PRO A 218 -11.29 -3.70 22.75
N GLN A 219 -10.84 -2.44 22.86
CA GLN A 219 -11.03 -1.43 21.79
C GLN A 219 -10.24 -1.75 20.51
N ILE A 220 -9.15 -2.50 20.64
CA ILE A 220 -8.28 -2.94 19.53
C ILE A 220 -8.34 -4.46 19.32
N ALA A 221 -9.44 -5.12 19.73
CA ALA A 221 -9.54 -6.58 19.65
C ALA A 221 -9.31 -7.11 18.21
N THR A 222 -9.85 -6.41 17.20
CA THR A 222 -9.63 -6.78 15.78
C THR A 222 -8.16 -6.68 15.38
N GLN A 223 -7.47 -5.64 15.82
CA GLN A 223 -6.04 -5.48 15.55
C GLN A 223 -5.22 -6.55 16.28
N LEU A 224 -5.54 -6.82 17.56
CA LEU A 224 -4.87 -7.87 18.33
C LEU A 224 -5.10 -9.28 17.74
N ALA A 225 -6.23 -9.52 17.09
CA ALA A 225 -6.51 -10.81 16.44
C ALA A 225 -5.60 -11.08 15.22
N LEU A 226 -4.93 -10.06 14.70
CA LEU A 226 -3.92 -10.20 13.63
C LEU A 226 -2.55 -10.64 14.17
N HIS A 227 -2.32 -10.48 15.47
CA HIS A 227 -1.04 -10.76 16.14
C HIS A 227 -1.08 -11.99 17.01
#